data_840db0d79ab4230a9370382daa015178
#
_entry.id   840db0d79ab4230a9370382daa015178
#
_cell.length_a   1.000
_cell.length_b   1.000
_cell.length_c   1.000
_cell.angle_alpha   90.00
_cell.angle_beta   90.00
_cell.angle_gamma   90.00
#
_symmetry.space_group_name_H-M   'P 1'
#
loop_
_entity.id
_entity.type
_entity.pdbx_description
1 polymer ?
#
loop_
_entity_poly.entity_id
_entity_poly.type
_entity_poly.pdbx_seq_one_letter_code
_entity_poly.pdbx_strand_id
1 'polypeptide(L)'
;MQTFVFENWYKNHQEKILHDFFAFLRFPSISTNKKYEQHIRKAASWLNEYMKEIGLEVDIWETSNYPVVFGSYLKAGPNKPTLLIYHHYDVQPTDPLDLWENDPFEPVIKENCVYARGASDNKGQCFYSLTALKAYLELSDRIELSIKVVIEGEEESSS
;
A
#
# COMPACT_ATOMS: atom_id res chain seq x y z
N MET A 1 6.50 27.21 -2.68
CA MET A 1 7.27 26.64 -3.82
C MET A 1 7.27 25.10 -3.80
N GLN A 2 7.53 24.44 -2.66
CA GLN A 2 7.51 22.96 -2.56
C GLN A 2 6.15 22.33 -2.88
N THR A 3 5.04 22.84 -2.34
CA THR A 3 3.69 22.29 -2.58
C THR A 3 3.34 22.21 -4.07
N PHE A 4 3.68 23.24 -4.84
CA PHE A 4 3.43 23.29 -6.29
C PHE A 4 4.19 22.20 -7.07
N VAL A 5 5.38 21.81 -6.62
CA VAL A 5 6.18 20.74 -7.24
C VAL A 5 5.50 19.38 -7.06
N PHE A 6 5.01 19.08 -5.84
CA PHE A 6 4.29 17.84 -5.56
C PHE A 6 2.94 17.77 -6.30
N GLU A 7 2.19 18.86 -6.35
CA GLU A 7 0.93 18.93 -7.12
C GLU A 7 1.14 18.65 -8.61
N ASN A 8 2.17 19.22 -9.21
CA ASN A 8 2.50 18.96 -10.60
C ASN A 8 2.95 17.51 -10.82
N TRP A 9 3.77 16.98 -9.92
CA TRP A 9 4.16 15.58 -9.98
C TRP A 9 2.94 14.67 -9.93
N TYR A 10 2.03 14.88 -8.99
CA TYR A 10 0.80 14.11 -8.87
C TYR A 10 -0.06 14.18 -10.14
N LYS A 11 -0.30 15.37 -10.68
CA LYS A 11 -1.07 15.57 -11.92
C LYS A 11 -0.49 14.78 -13.10
N ASN A 12 0.82 14.74 -13.21
CA ASN A 12 1.51 14.03 -14.29
C ASN A 12 1.49 12.50 -14.11
N HIS A 13 1.25 12.00 -12.89
CA HIS A 13 1.26 10.57 -12.57
C HIS A 13 -0.12 10.02 -12.18
N GLN A 14 -1.17 10.86 -12.17
CA GLN A 14 -2.48 10.52 -11.63
C GLN A 14 -3.10 9.26 -12.23
N GLU A 15 -3.02 9.09 -13.54
CA GLU A 15 -3.57 7.92 -14.24
C GLU A 15 -2.87 6.63 -13.77
N LYS A 16 -1.54 6.64 -13.71
CA LYS A 16 -0.76 5.48 -13.23
C LYS A 16 -1.03 5.20 -11.76
N ILE A 17 -1.10 6.24 -10.93
CA ILE A 17 -1.42 6.12 -9.50
C ILE A 17 -2.78 5.45 -9.31
N LEU A 18 -3.82 5.88 -10.02
CA LEU A 18 -5.15 5.27 -9.93
C LEU A 18 -5.15 3.84 -10.46
N HIS A 19 -4.47 3.58 -11.57
CA HIS A 19 -4.32 2.22 -12.11
C HIS A 19 -3.68 1.27 -11.10
N ASP A 20 -2.56 1.66 -10.49
CA ASP A 20 -1.83 0.85 -9.52
C ASP A 20 -2.64 0.66 -8.22
N PHE A 21 -3.33 1.70 -7.76
CA PHE A 21 -4.23 1.61 -6.62
C PHE A 21 -5.37 0.61 -6.87
N PHE A 22 -5.99 0.67 -8.05
CA PHE A 22 -7.05 -0.26 -8.41
C PHE A 22 -6.54 -1.70 -8.54
N ALA A 23 -5.33 -1.90 -9.08
CA ALA A 23 -4.69 -3.21 -9.11
C ALA A 23 -4.50 -3.77 -7.69
N PHE A 24 -4.09 -2.94 -6.73
CA PHE A 24 -3.93 -3.34 -5.34
C PHE A 24 -5.28 -3.68 -4.67
N LEU A 25 -6.33 -2.89 -4.93
CA LEU A 25 -7.66 -3.14 -4.38
C LEU A 25 -8.30 -4.44 -4.88
N ARG A 26 -7.96 -4.89 -6.08
CA ARG A 26 -8.50 -6.13 -6.68
C ARG A 26 -8.04 -7.41 -6.02
N PHE A 27 -7.05 -7.38 -5.13
CA PHE A 27 -6.70 -8.57 -4.36
C PHE A 27 -7.69 -8.76 -3.19
N PRO A 28 -8.50 -9.84 -3.17
CA PRO A 28 -9.39 -10.14 -2.05
C PRO A 28 -8.58 -10.75 -0.88
N SER A 29 -7.75 -9.93 -0.25
CA SER A 29 -6.84 -10.34 0.82
C SER A 29 -7.53 -10.46 2.19
N ILE A 30 -8.61 -11.25 2.27
CA ILE A 30 -9.38 -11.48 3.49
C ILE A 30 -8.63 -12.46 4.39
N SER A 31 -7.99 -11.98 5.47
CA SER A 31 -7.14 -12.78 6.36
C SER A 31 -7.91 -13.76 7.24
N THR A 32 -9.15 -13.45 7.58
CA THR A 32 -10.00 -14.29 8.44
C THR A 32 -10.49 -15.60 7.78
N ASN A 33 -10.20 -15.83 6.49
CA ASN A 33 -10.67 -16.99 5.76
C ASN A 33 -9.59 -17.59 4.85
N LYS A 34 -9.15 -18.80 5.19
CA LYS A 34 -8.06 -19.53 4.49
C LYS A 34 -8.26 -19.72 2.98
N LYS A 35 -9.50 -19.67 2.48
CA LYS A 35 -9.74 -19.74 1.02
C LYS A 35 -9.08 -18.61 0.24
N TYR A 36 -8.77 -17.50 0.91
CA TYR A 36 -8.12 -16.31 0.31
C TYR A 36 -6.59 -16.30 0.46
N GLU A 37 -5.98 -17.32 1.07
CA GLU A 37 -4.53 -17.37 1.34
C GLU A 37 -3.68 -17.03 0.10
N GLN A 38 -4.00 -17.60 -1.06
CA GLN A 38 -3.27 -17.30 -2.30
C GLN A 38 -3.40 -15.83 -2.73
N HIS A 39 -4.55 -15.20 -2.47
CA HIS A 39 -4.77 -13.79 -2.78
C HIS A 39 -3.98 -12.87 -1.86
N ILE A 40 -3.88 -13.25 -0.59
CA ILE A 40 -3.06 -12.55 0.40
C ILE A 40 -1.58 -12.59 -0.01
N ARG A 41 -1.07 -13.77 -0.35
CA ARG A 41 0.32 -13.93 -0.85
C ARG A 41 0.58 -13.17 -2.15
N LYS A 42 -0.39 -13.13 -3.06
CA LYS A 42 -0.29 -12.32 -4.29
C LYS A 42 -0.26 -10.83 -3.99
N ALA A 43 -1.06 -10.35 -3.02
CA ALA A 43 -1.02 -8.95 -2.58
C ALA A 43 0.34 -8.59 -1.97
N ALA A 44 0.91 -9.46 -1.13
CA ALA A 44 2.26 -9.28 -0.58
C ALA A 44 3.33 -9.24 -1.68
N SER A 45 3.26 -10.14 -2.66
CA SER A 45 4.19 -10.16 -3.80
C SER A 45 4.06 -8.88 -4.64
N TRP A 46 2.84 -8.41 -4.87
CA TRP A 46 2.61 -7.16 -5.59
C TRP A 46 3.19 -5.95 -4.84
N LEU A 47 2.99 -5.86 -3.52
CA LEU A 47 3.57 -4.82 -2.68
C LEU A 47 5.10 -4.85 -2.71
N ASN A 48 5.71 -6.04 -2.67
CA ASN A 48 7.16 -6.22 -2.77
C ASN A 48 7.70 -5.60 -4.07
N GLU A 49 7.07 -5.90 -5.21
CA GLU A 49 7.50 -5.34 -6.50
C GLU A 49 7.22 -3.83 -6.58
N TYR A 50 6.05 -3.38 -6.14
CA TYR A 50 5.71 -1.96 -6.12
C TYR A 50 6.68 -1.13 -5.25
N MET A 51 7.04 -1.63 -4.07
CA MET A 51 7.98 -0.95 -3.17
C MET A 51 9.40 -0.92 -3.74
N LYS A 52 9.83 -1.95 -4.49
CA LYS A 52 11.09 -1.91 -5.25
C LYS A 52 11.07 -0.87 -6.37
N GLU A 53 9.96 -0.78 -7.12
CA GLU A 53 9.79 0.23 -8.18
C GLU A 53 9.90 1.66 -7.63
N ILE A 54 9.46 1.92 -6.41
CA ILE A 54 9.59 3.24 -5.77
C ILE A 54 10.96 3.48 -5.13
N GLY A 55 11.90 2.53 -5.21
CA GLY A 55 13.29 2.70 -4.82
C GLY A 55 13.67 2.24 -3.42
N LEU A 56 12.84 1.40 -2.78
CA LEU A 56 13.16 0.76 -1.51
C LEU A 56 13.94 -0.55 -1.71
N GLU A 57 14.77 -0.90 -0.74
CA GLU A 57 15.25 -2.27 -0.54
C GLU A 57 14.13 -3.05 0.18
N VAL A 58 13.71 -4.19 -0.37
CA VAL A 58 12.50 -4.88 0.10
C VAL A 58 12.76 -6.35 0.38
N ASP A 59 12.26 -6.82 1.52
CA ASP A 59 12.24 -8.21 1.95
C ASP A 59 10.81 -8.66 2.26
N ILE A 60 10.51 -9.94 2.05
CA ILE A 60 9.30 -10.60 2.53
C ILE A 60 9.68 -11.48 3.72
N TRP A 61 9.08 -11.19 4.87
CA TRP A 61 9.26 -12.00 6.08
C TRP A 61 8.10 -12.97 6.22
N GLU A 62 8.39 -14.25 6.08
CA GLU A 62 7.39 -15.29 6.33
C GLU A 62 7.07 -15.37 7.83
N THR A 63 5.80 -15.45 8.15
CA THR A 63 5.27 -15.65 9.51
C THR A 63 4.61 -17.02 9.61
N SER A 64 3.98 -17.30 10.75
CA SER A 64 3.18 -18.53 10.92
C SER A 64 1.95 -18.59 10.00
N ASN A 65 1.44 -17.45 9.54
CA ASN A 65 0.25 -17.37 8.69
C ASN A 65 0.53 -16.58 7.39
N TYR A 66 0.56 -15.23 7.46
CA TYR A 66 0.69 -14.38 6.26
C TYR A 66 1.94 -13.50 6.31
N PRO A 67 2.62 -13.32 5.18
CA PRO A 67 3.91 -12.64 5.17
C PRO A 67 3.80 -11.14 5.51
N VAL A 68 4.86 -10.62 6.12
CA VAL A 68 5.09 -9.18 6.27
C VAL A 68 5.98 -8.70 5.15
N VAL A 69 5.59 -7.61 4.48
CA VAL A 69 6.42 -6.94 3.48
C VAL A 69 7.17 -5.81 4.19
N PHE A 70 8.50 -5.92 4.21
CA PHE A 70 9.38 -4.93 4.82
C PHE A 70 10.16 -4.18 3.75
N GLY A 71 10.12 -2.85 3.79
CA GLY A 71 10.91 -2.01 2.91
C GLY A 71 11.79 -1.05 3.67
N SER A 72 12.95 -0.69 3.12
CA SER A 72 13.83 0.27 3.74
C SER A 72 14.54 1.18 2.73
N TYR A 73 14.81 2.43 3.18
CA TYR A 73 15.68 3.39 2.54
C TYR A 73 16.60 3.98 3.61
N LEU A 74 17.87 3.54 3.66
CA LEU A 74 18.81 3.85 4.74
C LEU A 74 19.97 4.74 4.28
N LYS A 75 19.81 5.47 3.18
CA LYS A 75 20.87 6.29 2.56
C LYS A 75 21.06 7.68 3.20
N ALA A 76 20.27 8.02 4.21
CA ALA A 76 20.37 9.32 4.89
C ALA A 76 21.68 9.52 5.70
N GLY A 77 22.30 8.43 6.13
CA GLY A 77 23.54 8.42 6.93
C GLY A 77 23.31 8.09 8.40
N PRO A 78 24.40 7.82 9.17
CA PRO A 78 24.30 7.15 10.48
C PRO A 78 23.69 8.00 11.60
N ASN A 79 23.67 9.33 11.47
CA ASN A 79 23.17 10.24 12.51
C ASN A 79 21.82 10.88 12.14
N LYS A 80 21.11 10.31 11.18
CA LYS A 80 19.80 10.82 10.77
C LYS A 80 18.67 10.02 11.44
N PRO A 81 17.53 10.66 11.72
CA PRO A 81 16.38 9.95 12.28
C PRO A 81 15.84 8.92 11.30
N THR A 82 15.13 7.93 11.83
CA THR A 82 14.40 6.93 11.04
C THR A 82 12.91 7.12 11.23
N LEU A 83 12.19 7.29 10.12
CA LEU A 83 10.74 7.23 10.07
C LEU A 83 10.32 5.78 9.89
N LEU A 84 9.46 5.27 10.77
CA LEU A 84 8.78 4.00 10.61
C LEU A 84 7.36 4.25 10.13
N ILE A 85 6.98 3.64 9.00
CA ILE A 85 5.64 3.64 8.43
C ILE A 85 5.08 2.24 8.60
N TYR A 86 3.89 2.13 9.21
CA TYR A 86 3.21 0.87 9.43
C TYR A 86 1.85 0.88 8.75
N HIS A 87 1.53 -0.23 8.08
CA HIS A 87 0.24 -0.50 7.44
C HIS A 87 -0.05 -2.00 7.44
N HIS A 88 -1.30 -2.35 7.06
CA HIS A 88 -1.68 -3.71 6.72
C HIS A 88 -2.31 -3.78 5.32
N TYR A 89 -2.21 -4.95 4.68
CA TYR A 89 -2.75 -5.19 3.34
C TYR A 89 -3.89 -6.19 3.32
N ASP A 90 -4.18 -6.83 4.44
CA ASP A 90 -5.38 -7.64 4.59
C ASP A 90 -6.62 -6.77 4.81
N VAL A 91 -7.78 -7.39 4.65
CA VAL A 91 -9.07 -6.70 4.72
C VAL A 91 -10.13 -7.59 5.38
N GLN A 92 -11.14 -6.96 5.97
CA GLN A 92 -12.33 -7.63 6.50
C GLN A 92 -13.13 -8.35 5.40
N PRO A 93 -13.93 -9.37 5.77
CA PRO A 93 -14.94 -9.97 4.89
C PRO A 93 -15.88 -8.94 4.26
N THR A 94 -16.50 -9.33 3.18
CA THR A 94 -17.41 -8.47 2.40
C THR A 94 -18.88 -8.74 2.69
N ASP A 95 -19.19 -9.62 3.63
CA ASP A 95 -20.55 -9.97 4.00
C ASP A 95 -21.26 -8.80 4.73
N PRO A 96 -22.57 -8.58 4.49
CA PRO A 96 -23.38 -9.25 3.49
C PRO A 96 -23.19 -8.65 2.07
N LEU A 97 -23.02 -9.54 1.07
CA LEU A 97 -22.72 -9.13 -0.31
C LEU A 97 -23.84 -8.37 -1.00
N ASP A 98 -25.09 -8.60 -0.61
CA ASP A 98 -26.29 -7.95 -1.16
C ASP A 98 -26.40 -6.46 -0.82
N LEU A 99 -25.61 -5.97 0.14
CA LEU A 99 -25.52 -4.55 0.45
C LEU A 99 -24.50 -3.79 -0.41
N TRP A 100 -23.69 -4.49 -1.20
CA TRP A 100 -22.75 -3.85 -2.11
C TRP A 100 -23.42 -3.55 -3.44
N GLU A 101 -23.32 -2.30 -3.90
CA GLU A 101 -23.84 -1.90 -5.22
C GLU A 101 -22.98 -2.43 -6.38
N ASN A 102 -21.72 -2.74 -6.14
CA ASN A 102 -20.77 -3.31 -7.10
C ASN A 102 -19.96 -4.41 -6.40
N ASP A 103 -19.24 -5.22 -7.19
CA ASP A 103 -18.29 -6.18 -6.62
C ASP A 103 -17.31 -5.45 -5.66
N PRO A 104 -17.19 -5.91 -4.40
CA PRO A 104 -16.33 -5.27 -3.41
C PRO A 104 -14.85 -5.16 -3.82
N PHE A 105 -14.38 -6.03 -4.71
CA PHE A 105 -13.00 -6.07 -5.20
C PHE A 105 -12.84 -5.53 -6.63
N GLU A 106 -13.89 -4.95 -7.21
CA GLU A 106 -13.79 -4.17 -8.44
C GLU A 106 -14.02 -2.68 -8.12
N PRO A 107 -12.93 -1.91 -7.93
CA PRO A 107 -13.01 -0.52 -7.49
C PRO A 107 -13.72 0.36 -8.51
N VAL A 108 -14.62 1.20 -8.02
CA VAL A 108 -15.35 2.18 -8.82
C VAL A 108 -15.15 3.59 -8.27
N ILE A 109 -15.20 4.59 -9.16
CA ILE A 109 -15.19 6.00 -8.78
C ILE A 109 -16.61 6.53 -8.87
N LYS A 110 -17.13 7.06 -7.76
CA LYS A 110 -18.41 7.78 -7.69
C LYS A 110 -18.18 9.06 -6.90
N GLU A 111 -18.65 10.20 -7.40
CA GLU A 111 -18.57 11.51 -6.71
C GLU A 111 -17.16 11.84 -6.19
N ASN A 112 -16.12 11.56 -7.00
CA ASN A 112 -14.70 11.72 -6.67
C ASN A 112 -14.19 10.86 -5.49
N CYS A 113 -14.92 9.81 -5.11
CA CYS A 113 -14.52 8.83 -4.11
C CYS A 113 -14.32 7.46 -4.74
N VAL A 114 -13.34 6.69 -4.25
CA VAL A 114 -13.13 5.29 -4.63
C VAL A 114 -13.90 4.39 -3.68
N TYR A 115 -14.73 3.54 -4.24
CA TYR A 115 -15.52 2.55 -3.51
C TYR A 115 -15.00 1.14 -3.80
N ALA A 116 -14.49 0.47 -2.78
CA ALA A 116 -14.09 -0.94 -2.78
C ALA A 116 -13.82 -1.40 -1.34
N ARG A 117 -13.76 -2.71 -1.09
CA ARG A 117 -13.25 -3.24 0.16
C ARG A 117 -11.75 -2.91 0.30
N GLY A 118 -11.35 -2.35 1.45
CA GLY A 118 -9.97 -1.90 1.67
C GLY A 118 -9.64 -0.50 1.12
N ALA A 119 -10.56 0.18 0.42
CA ALA A 119 -10.30 1.51 -0.13
C ALA A 119 -10.00 2.57 0.96
N SER A 120 -10.55 2.40 2.16
CA SER A 120 -10.23 3.19 3.34
C SER A 120 -9.35 2.42 4.33
N ASP A 121 -9.68 1.19 4.64
CA ASP A 121 -9.04 0.36 5.66
C ASP A 121 -8.45 -0.91 5.04
N ASN A 122 -7.16 -1.03 4.90
CA ASN A 122 -6.09 -0.04 5.08
C ASN A 122 -5.32 0.19 3.77
N LYS A 123 -5.71 -0.49 2.66
CA LYS A 123 -5.01 -0.39 1.36
C LYS A 123 -4.93 1.03 0.82
N GLY A 124 -5.98 1.84 1.03
CA GLY A 124 -5.95 3.24 0.61
C GLY A 124 -4.90 4.04 1.38
N GLN A 125 -4.86 3.92 2.70
CA GLN A 125 -3.87 4.60 3.55
C GLN A 125 -2.45 4.10 3.26
N CYS A 126 -2.27 2.80 3.10
CA CYS A 126 -1.01 2.20 2.66
C CYS A 126 -0.56 2.79 1.32
N PHE A 127 -1.45 2.80 0.33
CA PHE A 127 -1.11 3.22 -1.02
C PHE A 127 -0.79 4.72 -1.13
N TYR A 128 -1.55 5.61 -0.45
CA TYR A 128 -1.20 7.03 -0.48
C TYR A 128 0.12 7.32 0.22
N SER A 129 0.46 6.58 1.29
CA SER A 129 1.74 6.71 1.98
C SER A 129 2.91 6.30 1.08
N LEU A 130 2.78 5.17 0.37
CA LEU A 130 3.78 4.71 -0.61
C LEU A 130 3.89 5.68 -1.80
N THR A 131 2.77 6.23 -2.27
CA THR A 131 2.76 7.23 -3.35
C THR A 131 3.44 8.53 -2.92
N ALA A 132 3.19 9.00 -1.70
CA ALA A 132 3.86 10.16 -1.13
C ALA A 132 5.37 9.92 -0.99
N LEU A 133 5.75 8.72 -0.56
CA LEU A 133 7.15 8.32 -0.47
C LEU A 133 7.82 8.30 -1.85
N LYS A 134 7.16 7.73 -2.87
CA LYS A 134 7.64 7.76 -4.25
C LYS A 134 7.90 9.17 -4.74
N ALA A 135 6.91 10.06 -4.57
CA ALA A 135 7.06 11.46 -4.96
C ALA A 135 8.23 12.13 -4.23
N TYR A 136 8.38 11.86 -2.94
CA TYR A 136 9.47 12.41 -2.13
C TYR A 136 10.84 11.91 -2.60
N LEU A 137 10.98 10.62 -2.91
CA LEU A 137 12.22 10.01 -3.41
C LEU A 137 12.59 10.54 -4.80
N GLU A 138 11.61 10.75 -5.68
CA GLU A 138 11.84 11.25 -7.04
C GLU A 138 12.15 12.76 -7.10
N LEU A 139 11.54 13.55 -6.19
CA LEU A 139 11.64 15.02 -6.24
C LEU A 139 12.74 15.60 -5.34
N SER A 140 13.33 14.79 -4.47
CA SER A 140 14.32 15.25 -3.50
C SER A 140 15.73 14.85 -3.91
N ASP A 141 16.61 15.84 -4.13
CA ASP A 141 18.03 15.59 -4.40
C ASP A 141 18.74 14.90 -3.21
N ARG A 142 18.22 15.13 -2.00
CA ARG A 142 18.76 14.57 -0.77
C ARG A 142 17.65 14.28 0.24
N ILE A 143 17.69 13.06 0.78
CA ILE A 143 16.77 12.62 1.82
C ILE A 143 17.49 12.64 3.16
N GLU A 144 16.97 13.44 4.10
CA GLU A 144 17.57 13.73 5.39
C GLU A 144 17.11 12.77 6.51
N LEU A 145 16.36 11.73 6.16
CA LEU A 145 15.90 10.70 7.11
C LEU A 145 15.95 9.32 6.49
N SER A 146 16.23 8.32 7.33
CA SER A 146 16.04 6.92 6.95
C SER A 146 14.57 6.55 7.03
N ILE A 147 14.14 5.63 6.17
CA ILE A 147 12.74 5.20 6.09
C ILE A 147 12.69 3.68 6.24
N LYS A 148 11.75 3.22 7.06
CA LYS A 148 11.36 1.81 7.16
C LYS A 148 9.86 1.71 6.98
N VAL A 149 9.42 0.76 6.19
CA VAL A 149 8.00 0.48 5.93
C VAL A 149 7.74 -0.96 6.31
N VAL A 150 6.73 -1.18 7.14
CA VAL A 150 6.26 -2.52 7.55
C VAL A 150 4.81 -2.63 7.16
N ILE A 151 4.46 -3.63 6.35
CA ILE A 151 3.09 -3.86 5.89
C ILE A 151 2.75 -5.33 6.16
N GLU A 152 1.84 -5.57 7.11
CA GLU A 152 1.45 -6.92 7.51
C GLU A 152 0.16 -7.41 6.84
N GLY A 153 -0.12 -8.71 6.95
CA GLY A 153 -1.29 -9.35 6.35
C GLY A 153 -2.24 -10.02 7.33
N GLU A 154 -2.22 -9.66 8.62
CA GLU A 154 -2.97 -10.33 9.69
C GLU A 154 -3.68 -9.37 10.66
N GLU A 155 -3.66 -8.07 10.42
CA GLU A 155 -4.22 -7.08 11.33
C GLU A 155 -5.71 -7.36 11.61
N GLU A 156 -6.46 -7.70 10.58
CA GLU A 156 -7.90 -7.95 10.63
C GLU A 156 -8.28 -9.33 11.21
N SER A 157 -7.29 -10.15 11.53
CA SER A 157 -7.45 -11.47 12.16
C SER A 157 -6.87 -11.56 13.57
N SER A 158 -6.55 -10.42 14.20
CA SER A 158 -5.99 -10.32 15.56
C SER A 158 -4.57 -10.88 15.66
N SER A 159 -3.67 -10.27 14.89
CA SER A 159 -2.23 -10.51 15.00
C SER A 159 -1.65 -10.07 16.35
#